data_5acb9ca57776cf9c101e703ea80a0ff0
#
_entry.id   5acb9ca57776cf9c101e703ea80a0ff0
#
_cell.length_a   1.000
_cell.length_b   1.000
_cell.length_c   1.000
_cell.angle_alpha   90.00
_cell.angle_beta   90.00
_cell.angle_gamma   90.00
#
_symmetry.space_group_name_H-M   'P 1'
#
loop_
_entity.id
_entity.type
_entity.pdbx_description
1 polymer ?
#
loop_
_entity_poly.entity_id
_entity_poly.type
_entity_poly.pdbx_seq_one_letter_code
_entity_poly.pdbx_strand_id
1 'polypeptide(L)'
;MLRIDQLRLHPGQQETLLRARCAKLLRVAPADITACTVLRKAIDAREDLTLVYTVSVSVKNEAQVLRRCRDKRVSVYKQEVYFLPPPVTAPAVRPIVVGAGPAGLFAALVLARCGAHPILLERGRPVEHRQVDVERFWSGGPLDPDSNVQFGEGGAGAFSDGKLNTGTKDLRHRFILETLVRCGAPDTILTDAKPHVGTDKLHIALQALRQELEAAGADIRFNARLEHIRIQDGAVSAVAVRQDGQTYDLPARHVVLALGHSARDTFEMLYQAGLAMEPKPFAMGVRIEHRQSAIDAAQYRSLAGHPALPPSTYKLSCHLPNGRSAFSSVSYTHLTL
;
A
#
# COMPACT_ATOMS: atom_id res chain seq x y z
N MET A 1 -14.61 -0.81 23.68
CA MET A 1 -14.34 0.61 23.28
C MET A 1 -15.48 1.13 22.44
N LEU A 2 -15.70 2.45 22.44
CA LEU A 2 -16.68 3.11 21.58
C LEU A 2 -15.97 3.72 20.38
N ARG A 3 -16.61 3.68 19.23
CA ARG A 3 -16.21 4.39 18.01
C ARG A 3 -17.09 5.63 17.88
N ILE A 4 -16.46 6.77 17.58
CA ILE A 4 -17.14 8.02 17.30
C ILE A 4 -16.70 8.51 15.93
N ASP A 5 -17.67 8.63 15.04
CA ASP A 5 -17.47 9.11 13.68
C ASP A 5 -17.80 10.61 13.58
N GLN A 6 -17.32 11.25 12.50
CA GLN A 6 -17.68 12.61 12.10
C GLN A 6 -17.37 13.71 13.14
N LEU A 7 -16.30 13.54 13.91
CA LEU A 7 -15.79 14.63 14.74
C LEU A 7 -15.04 15.63 13.84
N ARG A 8 -15.44 16.89 13.89
CA ARG A 8 -14.88 17.93 13.01
C ARG A 8 -14.00 18.90 13.80
N LEU A 9 -12.82 19.21 13.25
CA LEU A 9 -11.93 20.29 13.72
C LEU A 9 -11.66 21.22 12.56
N HIS A 10 -11.49 22.53 12.84
CA HIS A 10 -10.95 23.44 11.83
C HIS A 10 -9.44 23.23 11.68
N PRO A 11 -8.85 23.48 10.49
CA PRO A 11 -7.41 23.48 10.32
C PRO A 11 -6.72 24.40 11.37
N GLY A 12 -5.62 23.90 11.93
CA GLY A 12 -4.89 24.61 13.01
C GLY A 12 -5.40 24.32 14.43
N GLN A 13 -6.59 23.73 14.61
CA GLN A 13 -7.01 23.27 15.92
C GLN A 13 -6.26 22.01 16.34
N GLN A 14 -5.84 21.94 17.60
CA GLN A 14 -5.11 20.80 18.13
C GLN A 14 -6.00 19.57 18.28
N GLU A 15 -5.47 18.39 17.95
CA GLU A 15 -6.17 17.11 18.09
C GLU A 15 -6.53 16.78 19.56
N THR A 16 -5.86 17.38 20.53
CA THR A 16 -6.21 17.30 21.97
C THR A 16 -7.66 17.69 22.26
N LEU A 17 -8.25 18.56 21.42
CA LEU A 17 -9.66 18.95 21.52
C LEU A 17 -10.63 17.79 21.22
N LEU A 18 -10.18 16.74 20.52
CA LEU A 18 -11.02 15.57 20.24
C LEU A 18 -11.52 14.91 21.51
N ARG A 19 -10.66 14.79 22.54
CA ARG A 19 -11.04 14.23 23.83
C ARG A 19 -12.19 15.02 24.49
N ALA A 20 -12.11 16.35 24.50
CA ALA A 20 -13.14 17.20 25.03
C ALA A 20 -14.45 17.11 24.22
N ARG A 21 -14.37 17.03 22.90
CA ARG A 21 -15.54 16.82 22.02
C ARG A 21 -16.18 15.46 22.24
N CYS A 22 -15.39 14.41 22.44
CA CYS A 22 -15.89 13.08 22.81
C CYS A 22 -16.62 13.12 24.14
N ALA A 23 -16.04 13.75 25.16
CA ALA A 23 -16.65 13.89 26.49
C ALA A 23 -18.03 14.59 26.42
N LYS A 24 -18.09 15.70 25.68
CA LYS A 24 -19.36 16.44 25.46
C LYS A 24 -20.41 15.59 24.76
N LEU A 25 -20.02 14.85 23.70
CA LEU A 25 -20.93 14.01 22.92
C LEU A 25 -21.43 12.83 23.74
N LEU A 26 -20.57 12.20 24.52
CA LEU A 26 -20.88 11.05 25.36
C LEU A 26 -21.57 11.49 26.69
N ARG A 27 -21.60 12.78 26.99
CA ARG A 27 -22.14 13.35 28.26
C ARG A 27 -21.45 12.77 29.49
N VAL A 28 -20.10 12.75 29.43
CA VAL A 28 -19.24 12.29 30.53
C VAL A 28 -18.22 13.36 30.89
N ALA A 29 -17.63 13.27 32.08
CA ALA A 29 -16.50 14.13 32.41
C ALA A 29 -15.27 13.77 31.55
N PRO A 30 -14.45 14.74 31.12
CA PRO A 30 -13.22 14.45 30.37
C PRO A 30 -12.27 13.48 31.08
N ALA A 31 -12.29 13.45 32.42
CA ALA A 31 -11.51 12.53 33.25
C ALA A 31 -12.00 11.08 33.17
N ASP A 32 -13.24 10.83 32.75
CA ASP A 32 -13.78 9.49 32.58
C ASP A 32 -13.35 8.83 31.26
N ILE A 33 -12.83 9.62 30.33
CA ILE A 33 -12.22 9.09 29.10
C ILE A 33 -10.80 8.63 29.44
N THR A 34 -10.59 7.32 29.44
CA THR A 34 -9.28 6.71 29.75
C THR A 34 -8.35 6.65 28.55
N ALA A 35 -8.90 6.49 27.34
CA ALA A 35 -8.14 6.52 26.08
C ALA A 35 -8.97 7.18 24.96
N CYS A 36 -8.29 7.90 24.07
CA CYS A 36 -8.88 8.46 22.86
C CYS A 36 -7.84 8.38 21.74
N THR A 37 -8.10 7.51 20.76
CA THR A 37 -7.15 7.21 19.67
C THR A 37 -7.79 7.54 18.33
N VAL A 38 -7.09 8.25 17.48
CA VAL A 38 -7.54 8.54 16.11
C VAL A 38 -7.46 7.26 15.28
N LEU A 39 -8.58 6.87 14.70
CA LEU A 39 -8.67 5.74 13.77
C LEU A 39 -8.59 6.18 12.32
N ARG A 40 -9.11 7.38 12.03
CA ARG A 40 -9.12 7.95 10.68
C ARG A 40 -9.17 9.46 10.74
N LYS A 41 -8.41 10.09 9.84
CA LYS A 41 -8.39 11.52 9.58
C LYS A 41 -8.65 11.77 8.11
N ALA A 42 -9.57 12.67 7.79
CA ALA A 42 -9.93 13.03 6.42
C ALA A 42 -10.13 14.53 6.31
N ILE A 43 -9.99 15.08 5.11
CA ILE A 43 -10.30 16.49 4.82
C ILE A 43 -11.66 16.53 4.12
N ASP A 44 -12.56 17.35 4.62
CA ASP A 44 -13.82 17.69 3.97
C ASP A 44 -13.76 19.15 3.51
N ALA A 45 -13.65 19.37 2.20
CA ALA A 45 -13.53 20.68 1.58
C ALA A 45 -14.77 21.04 0.73
N ARG A 46 -15.90 20.36 0.92
CA ARG A 46 -17.12 20.57 0.09
C ARG A 46 -17.80 21.91 0.40
N GLU A 47 -17.88 22.26 1.65
CA GLU A 47 -18.47 23.52 2.15
C GLU A 47 -17.40 24.27 2.93
N ASP A 48 -17.54 24.32 4.27
CA ASP A 48 -16.49 24.79 5.16
C ASP A 48 -15.42 23.73 5.32
N LEU A 49 -14.17 24.09 5.01
CA LEU A 49 -13.06 23.16 5.11
C LEU A 49 -12.85 22.74 6.55
N THR A 50 -12.98 21.43 6.79
CA THR A 50 -12.81 20.82 8.11
C THR A 50 -12.00 19.54 8.02
N LEU A 51 -11.27 19.24 9.10
CA LEU A 51 -10.67 17.94 9.34
C LEU A 51 -11.69 17.07 10.04
N VAL A 52 -12.00 15.92 9.44
CA VAL A 52 -13.01 14.97 9.93
C VAL A 52 -12.32 13.76 10.52
N TYR A 53 -12.59 13.48 11.77
CA TYR A 53 -11.97 12.40 12.52
C TYR A 53 -12.96 11.31 12.84
N THR A 54 -12.49 10.07 12.81
CA THR A 54 -13.07 8.92 13.48
C THR A 54 -12.12 8.52 14.59
N VAL A 55 -12.64 8.34 15.80
CA VAL A 55 -11.83 7.97 16.97
C VAL A 55 -12.37 6.74 17.67
N SER A 56 -11.49 5.99 18.32
CA SER A 56 -11.87 5.02 19.34
C SER A 56 -11.70 5.64 20.72
N VAL A 57 -12.65 5.38 21.60
CA VAL A 57 -12.68 5.95 22.94
C VAL A 57 -12.94 4.84 23.96
N SER A 58 -12.09 4.77 24.98
CA SER A 58 -12.37 3.99 26.20
C SER A 58 -12.89 4.93 27.27
N VAL A 59 -13.99 4.55 27.88
CA VAL A 59 -14.67 5.36 28.91
C VAL A 59 -15.08 4.48 30.08
N LYS A 60 -15.08 5.04 31.28
CA LYS A 60 -15.62 4.35 32.46
C LYS A 60 -17.10 4.02 32.24
N ASN A 61 -17.53 2.84 32.68
CA ASN A 61 -18.90 2.38 32.53
C ASN A 61 -19.48 2.42 31.11
N GLU A 62 -18.71 1.98 30.16
CA GLU A 62 -18.98 2.02 28.70
C GLU A 62 -20.38 1.55 28.33
N ALA A 63 -20.86 0.44 28.92
CA ALA A 63 -22.19 -0.10 28.65
C ALA A 63 -23.32 0.88 29.06
N GLN A 64 -23.14 1.60 30.17
CA GLN A 64 -24.09 2.59 30.65
C GLN A 64 -24.07 3.83 29.76
N VAL A 65 -22.86 4.29 29.35
CA VAL A 65 -22.67 5.41 28.43
C VAL A 65 -23.36 5.12 27.12
N LEU A 66 -23.13 3.95 26.54
CA LEU A 66 -23.72 3.54 25.26
C LEU A 66 -25.27 3.49 25.34
N ARG A 67 -25.86 2.97 26.44
CA ARG A 67 -27.31 2.95 26.59
C ARG A 67 -27.95 4.35 26.67
N ARG A 68 -27.22 5.34 27.18
CA ARG A 68 -27.68 6.74 27.29
C ARG A 68 -27.42 7.56 26.02
N CYS A 69 -26.40 7.20 25.29
CA CYS A 69 -26.02 7.89 24.09
C CYS A 69 -26.90 7.46 22.91
N ARG A 70 -27.74 8.39 22.42
CA ARG A 70 -28.60 8.16 21.23
C ARG A 70 -28.01 8.73 19.95
N ASP A 71 -26.77 9.24 19.99
CA ASP A 71 -26.11 9.82 18.83
C ASP A 71 -25.69 8.71 17.86
N LYS A 72 -26.18 8.80 16.62
CA LYS A 72 -25.90 7.81 15.56
C LYS A 72 -24.42 7.72 15.17
N ARG A 73 -23.60 8.71 15.56
CA ARG A 73 -22.15 8.70 15.33
C ARG A 73 -21.42 7.79 16.30
N VAL A 74 -22.07 7.34 17.38
CA VAL A 74 -21.47 6.49 18.41
C VAL A 74 -21.89 5.05 18.20
N SER A 75 -20.92 4.16 18.14
CA SER A 75 -21.12 2.72 17.99
C SER A 75 -20.10 1.94 18.82
N VAL A 76 -20.36 0.65 19.02
CA VAL A 76 -19.36 -0.24 19.61
C VAL A 76 -18.19 -0.42 18.65
N TYR A 77 -16.97 -0.25 19.13
CA TYR A 77 -15.76 -0.52 18.40
C TYR A 77 -15.14 -1.85 18.83
N LYS A 78 -15.04 -2.76 17.89
CA LYS A 78 -14.24 -3.98 18.02
C LYS A 78 -13.08 -3.84 17.05
N GLN A 79 -11.87 -3.83 17.56
CA GLN A 79 -10.69 -3.85 16.71
C GLN A 79 -10.60 -5.24 16.07
N GLU A 80 -10.72 -5.25 14.75
CA GLU A 80 -10.46 -6.46 13.97
C GLU A 80 -8.96 -6.55 13.73
N VAL A 81 -8.38 -7.72 13.99
CA VAL A 81 -6.95 -7.98 13.84
C VAL A 81 -6.76 -9.08 12.81
N TYR A 82 -5.85 -8.88 11.89
CA TYR A 82 -5.40 -9.94 11.01
C TYR A 82 -4.40 -10.83 11.75
N PHE A 83 -4.69 -12.11 11.79
CA PHE A 83 -3.77 -13.11 12.31
C PHE A 83 -3.07 -13.81 11.16
N LEU A 84 -1.76 -13.96 11.29
CA LEU A 84 -0.99 -14.79 10.35
C LEU A 84 -1.49 -16.23 10.41
N PRO A 85 -1.39 -16.98 9.29
CA PRO A 85 -1.61 -18.41 9.31
C PRO A 85 -0.71 -19.09 10.37
N PRO A 86 -1.11 -20.27 10.87
CA PRO A 86 -0.29 -20.98 11.84
C PRO A 86 1.07 -21.36 11.24
N PRO A 87 2.12 -21.48 12.07
CA PRO A 87 3.43 -21.91 11.63
C PRO A 87 3.36 -23.30 10.94
N VAL A 88 4.15 -23.47 9.90
CA VAL A 88 4.30 -24.72 9.18
C VAL A 88 5.72 -25.28 9.39
N THR A 89 5.85 -26.59 9.28
CA THR A 89 7.18 -27.20 9.18
C THR A 89 7.81 -26.76 7.86
N ALA A 90 9.09 -26.38 7.90
CA ALA A 90 9.81 -25.95 6.70
C ALA A 90 9.70 -27.05 5.61
N PRO A 91 9.14 -26.72 4.44
CA PRO A 91 8.95 -27.71 3.38
C PRO A 91 10.29 -28.11 2.77
N ALA A 92 10.42 -29.38 2.38
CA ALA A 92 11.63 -29.88 1.72
C ALA A 92 11.90 -29.15 0.39
N VAL A 93 10.84 -28.73 -0.31
CA VAL A 93 10.91 -27.88 -1.51
C VAL A 93 10.33 -26.51 -1.13
N ARG A 94 11.16 -25.50 -1.09
CA ARG A 94 10.80 -24.14 -0.69
C ARG A 94 9.80 -23.55 -1.69
N PRO A 95 8.76 -22.81 -1.22
CA PRO A 95 7.88 -22.09 -2.12
C PRO A 95 8.63 -20.98 -2.82
N ILE A 96 8.30 -20.72 -4.08
CA ILE A 96 8.91 -19.67 -4.89
C ILE A 96 7.91 -18.53 -5.08
N VAL A 97 8.36 -17.30 -4.85
CA VAL A 97 7.61 -16.09 -5.13
C VAL A 97 8.34 -15.34 -6.25
N VAL A 98 7.63 -14.99 -7.31
CA VAL A 98 8.20 -14.32 -8.48
C VAL A 98 7.71 -12.88 -8.54
N GLY A 99 8.65 -11.94 -8.41
CA GLY A 99 8.44 -10.50 -8.38
C GLY A 99 8.49 -9.93 -6.96
N ALA A 100 9.40 -8.97 -6.73
CA ALA A 100 9.54 -8.24 -5.46
C ALA A 100 8.77 -6.90 -5.45
N GLY A 101 7.63 -6.84 -6.15
CA GLY A 101 6.64 -5.79 -5.98
C GLY A 101 5.86 -5.96 -4.66
N PRO A 102 4.93 -5.05 -4.32
CA PRO A 102 4.18 -5.12 -3.05
C PRO A 102 3.53 -6.49 -2.80
N ALA A 103 2.92 -7.08 -3.83
CA ALA A 103 2.27 -8.38 -3.69
C ALA A 103 3.26 -9.50 -3.34
N GLY A 104 4.41 -9.55 -4.03
CA GLY A 104 5.43 -10.58 -3.79
C GLY A 104 6.15 -10.40 -2.46
N LEU A 105 6.50 -9.17 -2.09
CA LEU A 105 7.14 -8.88 -0.81
C LEU A 105 6.26 -9.30 0.37
N PHE A 106 4.95 -8.97 0.35
CA PHE A 106 4.04 -9.37 1.42
C PHE A 106 3.67 -10.85 1.37
N ALA A 107 3.61 -11.50 0.20
CA ALA A 107 3.46 -12.94 0.10
C ALA A 107 4.69 -13.66 0.72
N ALA A 108 5.89 -13.23 0.36
CA ALA A 108 7.12 -13.77 0.92
C ALA A 108 7.20 -13.54 2.44
N LEU A 109 6.77 -12.35 2.94
CA LEU A 109 6.76 -12.05 4.37
C LEU A 109 5.85 -12.98 5.16
N VAL A 110 4.63 -13.22 4.66
CA VAL A 110 3.69 -14.14 5.31
C VAL A 110 4.26 -15.55 5.32
N LEU A 111 4.77 -16.03 4.19
CA LEU A 111 5.40 -17.36 4.08
C LEU A 111 6.61 -17.51 5.00
N ALA A 112 7.50 -16.51 5.05
CA ALA A 112 8.68 -16.52 5.90
C ALA A 112 8.31 -16.54 7.39
N ARG A 113 7.38 -15.67 7.82
CA ARG A 113 6.91 -15.64 9.21
C ARG A 113 6.16 -16.91 9.64
N CYS A 114 5.58 -17.64 8.69
CA CYS A 114 5.00 -18.97 8.95
C CYS A 114 6.04 -20.10 8.93
N GLY A 115 7.32 -19.83 8.69
CA GLY A 115 8.38 -20.85 8.67
C GLY A 115 8.55 -21.58 7.35
N ALA A 116 7.94 -21.11 6.26
CA ALA A 116 8.04 -21.76 4.96
C ALA A 116 9.34 -21.44 4.19
N HIS A 117 10.12 -20.47 4.64
CA HIS A 117 11.41 -20.05 4.06
C HIS A 117 11.37 -19.86 2.53
N PRO A 118 10.55 -18.93 1.99
CA PRO A 118 10.37 -18.80 0.55
C PRO A 118 11.65 -18.36 -0.17
N ILE A 119 11.72 -18.65 -1.48
CA ILE A 119 12.69 -18.05 -2.40
C ILE A 119 11.94 -16.94 -3.14
N LEU A 120 12.41 -15.71 -3.04
CA LEU A 120 11.86 -14.55 -3.75
C LEU A 120 12.76 -14.18 -4.92
N LEU A 121 12.24 -14.31 -6.12
CA LEU A 121 12.94 -13.96 -7.36
C LEU A 121 12.50 -12.59 -7.85
N GLU A 122 13.45 -11.69 -8.09
CA GLU A 122 13.20 -10.39 -8.70
C GLU A 122 14.14 -10.20 -9.89
N ARG A 123 13.55 -9.85 -11.05
CA ARG A 123 14.32 -9.67 -12.29
C ARG A 123 15.24 -8.46 -12.24
N GLY A 124 14.84 -7.40 -11.55
CA GLY A 124 15.59 -6.18 -11.40
C GLY A 124 16.48 -6.16 -10.16
N ARG A 125 16.96 -4.98 -9.85
CA ARG A 125 17.93 -4.75 -8.76
C ARG A 125 17.28 -4.40 -7.44
N PRO A 126 18.03 -4.47 -6.32
CA PRO A 126 17.66 -3.86 -5.06
C PRO A 126 17.35 -2.36 -5.23
N VAL A 127 16.48 -1.80 -4.40
CA VAL A 127 15.93 -0.45 -4.59
C VAL A 127 17.01 0.65 -4.68
N GLU A 128 18.09 0.53 -3.92
CA GLU A 128 19.23 1.45 -3.93
C GLU A 128 20.00 1.47 -5.26
N HIS A 129 20.19 0.32 -5.90
CA HIS A 129 20.85 0.22 -7.20
C HIS A 129 19.86 0.57 -8.34
N ARG A 130 18.62 0.15 -8.20
CA ARG A 130 17.54 0.47 -9.12
C ARG A 130 17.34 1.98 -9.25
N GLN A 131 17.50 2.74 -8.16
CA GLN A 131 17.41 4.20 -8.19
C GLN A 131 18.42 4.78 -9.20
N VAL A 132 19.65 4.30 -9.19
CA VAL A 132 20.70 4.73 -10.14
C VAL A 132 20.30 4.40 -11.59
N ASP A 133 19.70 3.22 -11.82
CA ASP A 133 19.26 2.82 -13.17
C ASP A 133 18.14 3.74 -13.68
N VAL A 134 17.20 4.08 -12.83
CA VAL A 134 16.07 4.98 -13.15
C VAL A 134 16.56 6.41 -13.40
N GLU A 135 17.41 6.95 -12.54
CA GLU A 135 18.01 8.28 -12.70
C GLU A 135 18.82 8.40 -13.98
N ARG A 136 19.62 7.37 -14.31
CA ARG A 136 20.35 7.29 -15.56
C ARG A 136 19.43 7.35 -16.78
N PHE A 137 18.33 6.57 -16.75
CA PHE A 137 17.35 6.58 -17.84
C PHE A 137 16.65 7.94 -17.97
N TRP A 138 16.24 8.56 -16.89
CA TRP A 138 15.60 9.89 -16.91
C TRP A 138 16.54 11.00 -17.37
N SER A 139 17.85 10.81 -17.21
CA SER A 139 18.88 11.73 -17.70
C SER A 139 19.23 11.49 -19.17
N GLY A 140 18.45 10.67 -19.90
CA GLY A 140 18.66 10.40 -21.34
C GLY A 140 19.55 9.19 -21.62
N GLY A 141 19.92 8.41 -20.62
CA GLY A 141 20.65 7.15 -20.79
C GLY A 141 19.77 6.01 -21.32
N PRO A 142 20.35 4.85 -21.65
CA PRO A 142 19.60 3.70 -22.15
C PRO A 142 18.71 3.09 -21.07
N LEU A 143 17.54 2.58 -21.49
CA LEU A 143 16.67 1.82 -20.65
C LEU A 143 17.27 0.44 -20.36
N ASP A 144 17.36 0.07 -19.07
CA ASP A 144 17.61 -1.31 -18.68
C ASP A 144 16.29 -2.09 -18.72
N PRO A 145 16.15 -3.15 -19.53
CA PRO A 145 14.89 -3.88 -19.66
C PRO A 145 14.50 -4.66 -18.40
N ASP A 146 15.43 -4.98 -17.53
CA ASP A 146 15.22 -5.77 -16.33
C ASP A 146 15.22 -4.92 -15.03
N SER A 147 15.84 -3.71 -15.04
CA SER A 147 15.90 -2.81 -13.88
C SER A 147 15.52 -1.38 -14.27
N ASN A 148 14.29 -0.95 -13.98
CA ASN A 148 13.75 0.33 -14.42
C ASN A 148 12.56 0.76 -13.55
N VAL A 149 11.72 1.72 -14.01
CA VAL A 149 10.52 2.18 -13.28
C VAL A 149 9.47 1.06 -13.08
N GLN A 150 9.46 0.01 -13.91
CA GLN A 150 8.48 -1.09 -13.83
C GLN A 150 9.00 -2.27 -13.01
N PHE A 151 10.28 -2.59 -13.13
CA PHE A 151 10.92 -3.78 -12.58
C PHE A 151 12.00 -3.43 -11.56
N GLY A 152 12.15 -4.30 -10.56
CA GLY A 152 13.05 -4.16 -9.43
C GLY A 152 12.30 -4.10 -8.10
N GLU A 153 13.04 -4.12 -7.01
CA GLU A 153 12.50 -4.14 -5.65
C GLU A 153 11.48 -3.01 -5.40
N GLY A 154 10.34 -3.35 -4.80
CA GLY A 154 9.24 -2.45 -4.52
C GLY A 154 8.27 -2.26 -5.70
N GLY A 155 8.60 -2.83 -6.89
CA GLY A 155 7.76 -2.73 -8.10
C GLY A 155 7.61 -1.29 -8.61
N ALA A 156 6.63 -1.04 -9.49
CA ALA A 156 6.40 0.28 -10.08
C ALA A 156 6.03 1.36 -9.05
N GLY A 157 5.51 0.98 -7.88
CA GLY A 157 5.16 1.89 -6.79
C GLY A 157 6.34 2.61 -6.16
N ALA A 158 7.55 2.03 -6.20
CA ALA A 158 8.74 2.60 -5.57
C ALA A 158 9.23 3.91 -6.22
N PHE A 159 8.86 4.14 -7.48
CA PHE A 159 9.20 5.35 -8.25
C PHE A 159 7.95 6.12 -8.69
N SER A 160 6.84 5.92 -8.02
CA SER A 160 5.64 6.73 -8.14
C SER A 160 5.55 7.71 -6.96
N ASP A 161 4.41 8.33 -6.77
CA ASP A 161 4.19 9.28 -5.67
C ASP A 161 4.00 8.66 -4.27
N GLY A 162 4.23 7.36 -4.11
CA GLY A 162 4.14 6.69 -2.79
C GLY A 162 2.75 6.57 -2.20
N LYS A 163 1.71 6.64 -3.03
CA LYS A 163 0.32 6.45 -2.57
C LYS A 163 0.02 5.00 -2.25
N LEU A 164 -0.64 4.80 -1.13
CA LEU A 164 -1.10 3.50 -0.65
C LEU A 164 -2.63 3.40 -0.71
N ASN A 165 -3.20 3.56 -1.91
CA ASN A 165 -4.64 3.43 -2.09
C ASN A 165 -5.01 1.99 -2.42
N THR A 166 -5.90 1.39 -1.62
CA THR A 166 -6.52 0.11 -1.93
C THR A 166 -8.02 0.29 -2.17
N GLY A 167 -8.59 -0.49 -3.09
CA GLY A 167 -10.04 -0.53 -3.31
C GLY A 167 -10.78 -1.47 -2.36
N THR A 168 -10.08 -2.09 -1.40
CA THR A 168 -10.62 -3.12 -0.52
C THR A 168 -10.71 -2.65 0.93
N LYS A 169 -11.59 -3.31 1.70
CA LYS A 169 -11.70 -3.16 3.16
C LYS A 169 -11.18 -4.41 3.90
N ASP A 170 -10.23 -5.11 3.30
CA ASP A 170 -9.65 -6.33 3.83
C ASP A 170 -8.82 -6.06 5.09
N LEU A 171 -8.87 -6.96 6.06
CA LEU A 171 -8.10 -6.86 7.32
C LEU A 171 -6.59 -6.83 7.09
N ARG A 172 -6.11 -7.46 6.00
CA ARG A 172 -4.70 -7.44 5.60
C ARG A 172 -4.19 -6.04 5.27
N HIS A 173 -5.08 -5.12 4.91
CA HIS A 173 -4.69 -3.73 4.67
C HIS A 173 -4.01 -3.11 5.90
N ARG A 174 -4.59 -3.30 7.09
CA ARG A 174 -4.00 -2.80 8.34
C ARG A 174 -2.65 -3.44 8.63
N PHE A 175 -2.53 -4.76 8.44
CA PHE A 175 -1.26 -5.49 8.57
C PHE A 175 -0.16 -4.93 7.64
N ILE A 176 -0.50 -4.61 6.38
CA ILE A 176 0.42 -4.01 5.42
C ILE A 176 0.91 -2.65 5.92
N LEU A 177 -0.01 -1.76 6.32
CA LEU A 177 0.35 -0.43 6.80
C LEU A 177 1.20 -0.48 8.07
N GLU A 178 0.85 -1.33 9.04
CA GLU A 178 1.62 -1.52 10.29
C GLU A 178 3.02 -2.08 10.01
N THR A 179 3.14 -2.97 9.02
CA THR A 179 4.45 -3.47 8.58
C THR A 179 5.29 -2.35 7.99
N LEU A 180 4.73 -1.53 7.10
CA LEU A 180 5.45 -0.41 6.50
C LEU A 180 5.88 0.62 7.56
N VAL A 181 5.02 0.93 8.54
CA VAL A 181 5.39 1.83 9.67
C VAL A 181 6.54 1.26 10.48
N ARG A 182 6.49 -0.03 10.82
CA ARG A 182 7.59 -0.71 11.52
C ARG A 182 8.89 -0.68 10.72
N CYS A 183 8.79 -0.70 9.40
CA CYS A 183 9.94 -0.58 8.49
C CYS A 183 10.37 0.88 8.21
N GLY A 184 9.77 1.88 8.87
CA GLY A 184 10.19 3.29 8.79
C GLY A 184 9.30 4.21 7.96
N ALA A 185 8.14 3.73 7.47
CA ALA A 185 7.14 4.62 6.90
C ALA A 185 6.50 5.52 7.98
N PRO A 186 5.96 6.71 7.61
CA PRO A 186 5.30 7.59 8.55
C PRO A 186 4.08 6.92 9.22
N ASP A 187 3.90 7.12 10.52
CA ASP A 187 2.78 6.56 11.28
C ASP A 187 1.42 7.15 10.86
N THR A 188 1.42 8.33 10.25
CA THR A 188 0.23 9.00 9.70
C THR A 188 -0.52 8.12 8.68
N ILE A 189 0.18 7.21 7.97
CA ILE A 189 -0.46 6.29 7.02
C ILE A 189 -1.48 5.35 7.69
N LEU A 190 -1.39 5.16 9.00
CA LEU A 190 -2.33 4.35 9.76
C LEU A 190 -3.68 5.02 9.96
N THR A 191 -3.72 6.34 9.86
CA THR A 191 -4.90 7.16 10.18
C THR A 191 -5.40 7.98 9.02
N ASP A 192 -4.54 8.38 8.10
CA ASP A 192 -4.92 9.20 6.96
C ASP A 192 -5.87 8.46 6.01
N ALA A 193 -6.94 9.14 5.60
CA ALA A 193 -7.92 8.57 4.66
C ALA A 193 -7.35 8.32 3.26
N LYS A 194 -6.27 9.00 2.92
CA LYS A 194 -5.49 8.83 1.69
C LYS A 194 -4.01 8.72 2.07
N PRO A 195 -3.56 7.55 2.53
CA PRO A 195 -2.20 7.38 3.01
C PRO A 195 -1.18 7.59 1.90
N HIS A 196 -0.12 8.31 2.23
CA HIS A 196 0.99 8.64 1.35
C HIS A 196 2.32 8.49 2.11
N VAL A 197 3.24 7.70 1.57
CA VAL A 197 4.54 7.43 2.22
C VAL A 197 5.61 8.42 1.75
N GLY A 198 5.58 8.77 0.47
CA GLY A 198 6.71 9.43 -0.20
C GLY A 198 7.77 8.43 -0.67
N THR A 199 8.43 8.72 -1.79
CA THR A 199 9.39 7.80 -2.41
C THR A 199 10.63 7.58 -1.53
N ASP A 200 11.15 8.62 -0.90
CA ASP A 200 12.30 8.58 0.00
C ASP A 200 12.07 7.65 1.21
N LYS A 201 10.94 7.80 1.87
CA LYS A 201 10.55 6.94 3.01
C LYS A 201 10.21 5.52 2.57
N LEU A 202 9.62 5.38 1.38
CA LEU A 202 9.31 4.06 0.83
C LEU A 202 10.58 3.25 0.53
N HIS A 203 11.64 3.88 0.01
CA HIS A 203 12.92 3.21 -0.21
C HIS A 203 13.53 2.69 1.11
N ILE A 204 13.48 3.50 2.17
CA ILE A 204 13.95 3.09 3.51
C ILE A 204 13.11 1.90 4.02
N ALA A 205 11.79 1.99 3.86
CA ALA A 205 10.88 0.93 4.30
C ALA A 205 11.09 -0.38 3.52
N LEU A 206 11.40 -0.32 2.21
CA LEU A 206 11.71 -1.49 1.41
C LEU A 206 12.99 -2.18 1.84
N GLN A 207 14.06 -1.43 2.11
CA GLN A 207 15.32 -1.97 2.62
C GLN A 207 15.13 -2.66 3.98
N ALA A 208 14.39 -2.02 4.90
CA ALA A 208 14.08 -2.62 6.20
C ALA A 208 13.19 -3.87 6.08
N LEU A 209 12.23 -3.87 5.16
CA LEU A 209 11.38 -5.04 4.89
C LEU A 209 12.19 -6.20 4.32
N ARG A 210 13.15 -5.94 3.43
CA ARG A 210 14.10 -6.96 2.92
C ARG A 210 14.90 -7.58 4.04
N GLN A 211 15.47 -6.77 4.94
CA GLN A 211 16.19 -7.28 6.11
C GLN A 211 15.32 -8.14 7.02
N GLU A 212 14.06 -7.75 7.22
CA GLU A 212 13.10 -8.55 7.98
C GLU A 212 12.79 -9.90 7.30
N LEU A 213 12.65 -9.91 5.98
CA LEU A 213 12.44 -11.12 5.18
C LEU A 213 13.63 -12.08 5.29
N GLU A 214 14.84 -11.57 5.12
CA GLU A 214 16.07 -12.34 5.24
C GLU A 214 16.25 -12.92 6.65
N ALA A 215 16.00 -12.10 7.69
CA ALA A 215 16.03 -12.56 9.08
C ALA A 215 14.98 -13.64 9.39
N ALA A 216 13.83 -13.61 8.68
CA ALA A 216 12.82 -14.65 8.77
C ALA A 216 13.08 -15.89 7.89
N GLY A 217 14.25 -15.98 7.24
CA GLY A 217 14.71 -17.13 6.46
C GLY A 217 14.28 -17.13 4.98
N ALA A 218 13.81 -16.02 4.44
CA ALA A 218 13.60 -15.87 3.00
C ALA A 218 14.97 -15.78 2.28
N ASP A 219 15.03 -16.35 1.07
CA ASP A 219 16.17 -16.24 0.13
C ASP A 219 15.74 -15.27 -0.98
N ILE A 220 16.30 -14.07 -1.00
CA ILE A 220 15.95 -13.04 -1.96
C ILE A 220 17.02 -12.98 -3.03
N ARG A 221 16.61 -13.19 -4.29
CA ARG A 221 17.51 -13.20 -5.44
C ARG A 221 17.12 -12.08 -6.40
N PHE A 222 18.01 -11.14 -6.54
CA PHE A 222 17.92 -10.07 -7.53
C PHE A 222 18.63 -10.46 -8.83
N ASN A 223 18.38 -9.70 -9.92
CA ASN A 223 18.80 -10.02 -11.28
C ASN A 223 18.35 -11.44 -11.70
N ALA A 224 17.30 -11.97 -11.06
CA ALA A 224 16.83 -13.34 -11.18
C ALA A 224 15.47 -13.36 -11.87
N ARG A 225 15.46 -13.58 -13.19
CA ARG A 225 14.26 -13.60 -14.01
C ARG A 225 13.73 -15.01 -14.19
N LEU A 226 12.43 -15.20 -13.99
CA LEU A 226 11.71 -16.41 -14.33
C LEU A 226 11.70 -16.59 -15.86
N GLU A 227 12.29 -17.65 -16.39
CA GLU A 227 12.32 -17.96 -17.82
C GLU A 227 11.25 -18.99 -18.21
N HIS A 228 11.07 -20.04 -17.40
CA HIS A 228 10.09 -21.09 -17.65
C HIS A 228 9.56 -21.71 -16.38
N ILE A 229 8.34 -22.28 -16.45
CA ILE A 229 7.77 -23.16 -15.44
C ILE A 229 7.73 -24.57 -16.03
N ARG A 230 8.37 -25.52 -15.35
CA ARG A 230 8.34 -26.93 -15.75
C ARG A 230 7.16 -27.62 -15.10
N ILE A 231 6.31 -28.19 -15.91
CA ILE A 231 5.12 -28.94 -15.50
C ILE A 231 5.32 -30.39 -15.85
N GLN A 232 5.17 -31.30 -14.88
CA GLN A 232 5.21 -32.73 -15.06
C GLN A 232 3.96 -33.32 -14.40
N ASP A 233 3.28 -34.19 -15.09
CA ASP A 233 2.06 -34.84 -14.61
C ASP A 233 1.00 -33.88 -14.07
N GLY A 234 0.85 -32.71 -14.72
CA GLY A 234 -0.10 -31.67 -14.33
C GLY A 234 0.29 -30.84 -13.11
N ALA A 235 1.48 -31.04 -12.56
CA ALA A 235 2.00 -30.30 -11.41
C ALA A 235 3.31 -29.56 -11.73
N VAL A 236 3.56 -28.46 -11.04
CA VAL A 236 4.85 -27.75 -11.12
C VAL A 236 5.94 -28.62 -10.49
N SER A 237 7.03 -28.85 -11.24
CA SER A 237 8.20 -29.62 -10.78
C SER A 237 9.43 -28.74 -10.56
N ALA A 238 9.61 -27.68 -11.37
CA ALA A 238 10.71 -26.74 -11.26
C ALA A 238 10.36 -25.41 -11.92
N VAL A 239 11.16 -24.39 -11.66
CA VAL A 239 11.22 -23.15 -12.45
C VAL A 239 12.63 -22.96 -12.99
N ALA A 240 12.75 -22.54 -14.26
CA ALA A 240 14.01 -22.12 -14.84
C ALA A 240 14.20 -20.62 -14.57
N VAL A 241 15.34 -20.27 -14.02
CA VAL A 241 15.71 -18.90 -13.61
C VAL A 241 16.96 -18.49 -14.36
N ARG A 242 16.93 -17.31 -14.97
CA ARG A 242 18.12 -16.65 -15.48
C ARG A 242 18.61 -15.63 -14.49
N GLN A 243 19.83 -15.79 -14.01
CA GLN A 243 20.48 -14.89 -13.08
C GLN A 243 21.92 -14.64 -13.53
N ASP A 244 22.32 -13.37 -13.64
CA ASP A 244 23.67 -12.95 -14.03
C ASP A 244 24.18 -13.65 -15.32
N GLY A 245 23.30 -13.83 -16.29
CA GLY A 245 23.59 -14.46 -17.59
C GLY A 245 23.58 -15.98 -17.60
N GLN A 246 23.40 -16.64 -16.45
CA GLN A 246 23.31 -18.10 -16.34
C GLN A 246 21.85 -18.53 -16.11
N THR A 247 21.48 -19.65 -16.74
CA THR A 247 20.16 -20.26 -16.52
C THR A 247 20.31 -21.55 -15.71
N TYR A 248 19.49 -21.69 -14.67
CA TYR A 248 19.46 -22.86 -13.82
C TYR A 248 18.04 -23.20 -13.40
N ASP A 249 17.82 -24.45 -13.02
CA ASP A 249 16.52 -24.92 -12.52
C ASP A 249 16.47 -24.88 -10.99
N LEU A 250 15.36 -24.39 -10.45
CA LEU A 250 15.01 -24.49 -9.05
C LEU A 250 13.86 -25.48 -8.89
N PRO A 251 13.99 -26.52 -8.07
CA PRO A 251 12.86 -27.38 -7.71
C PRO A 251 11.72 -26.53 -7.14
N ALA A 252 10.50 -26.74 -7.60
CA ALA A 252 9.33 -25.99 -7.18
C ALA A 252 8.10 -26.88 -7.14
N ARG A 253 7.28 -26.72 -6.08
CA ARG A 253 5.93 -27.29 -6.00
C ARG A 253 4.87 -26.21 -5.89
N HIS A 254 5.22 -25.08 -5.30
CA HIS A 254 4.34 -23.94 -5.10
C HIS A 254 5.03 -22.68 -5.64
N VAL A 255 4.38 -22.03 -6.59
CA VAL A 255 4.87 -20.80 -7.21
C VAL A 255 3.80 -19.72 -7.09
N VAL A 256 4.16 -18.60 -6.50
CA VAL A 256 3.34 -17.38 -6.42
C VAL A 256 3.83 -16.43 -7.51
N LEU A 257 2.98 -16.15 -8.49
CA LEU A 257 3.28 -15.21 -9.57
C LEU A 257 2.80 -13.81 -9.18
N ALA A 258 3.72 -12.92 -8.84
CA ALA A 258 3.47 -11.53 -8.44
C ALA A 258 4.12 -10.54 -9.43
N LEU A 259 3.96 -10.80 -10.72
CA LEU A 259 4.70 -10.23 -11.86
C LEU A 259 4.42 -8.75 -12.12
N GLY A 260 3.33 -8.18 -11.56
CA GLY A 260 2.83 -6.88 -12.00
C GLY A 260 2.22 -6.97 -13.41
N HIS A 261 1.84 -5.82 -13.97
CA HIS A 261 1.15 -5.80 -15.28
C HIS A 261 2.08 -5.63 -16.48
N SER A 262 3.36 -5.35 -16.27
CA SER A 262 4.30 -4.99 -17.33
C SER A 262 5.18 -6.14 -17.83
N ALA A 263 5.19 -7.29 -17.15
CA ALA A 263 6.01 -8.46 -17.48
C ALA A 263 5.44 -9.23 -18.70
N ARG A 264 5.38 -8.58 -19.86
CA ARG A 264 4.75 -9.14 -21.08
C ARG A 264 5.45 -10.40 -21.57
N ASP A 265 6.77 -10.42 -21.52
CA ASP A 265 7.59 -11.58 -21.83
C ASP A 265 7.25 -12.80 -20.97
N THR A 266 7.05 -12.58 -19.68
CA THR A 266 6.65 -13.64 -18.76
C THR A 266 5.19 -14.07 -18.99
N PHE A 267 4.28 -13.13 -19.29
CA PHE A 267 2.90 -13.48 -19.64
C PHE A 267 2.85 -14.31 -20.93
N GLU A 268 3.62 -13.97 -21.93
CA GLU A 268 3.71 -14.75 -23.17
C GLU A 268 4.25 -16.17 -22.90
N MET A 269 5.31 -16.29 -22.12
CA MET A 269 5.84 -17.59 -21.69
C MET A 269 4.78 -18.44 -20.98
N LEU A 270 4.02 -17.83 -20.05
CA LEU A 270 2.94 -18.54 -19.32
C LEU A 270 1.82 -18.99 -20.27
N TYR A 271 1.45 -18.14 -21.23
CA TYR A 271 0.46 -18.48 -22.25
C TYR A 271 0.93 -19.65 -23.13
N GLN A 272 2.18 -19.61 -23.60
CA GLN A 272 2.78 -20.68 -24.39
C GLN A 272 2.93 -21.98 -23.58
N ALA A 273 3.11 -21.90 -22.26
CA ALA A 273 3.12 -23.04 -21.36
C ALA A 273 1.70 -23.63 -21.10
N GLY A 274 0.65 -23.06 -21.72
CA GLY A 274 -0.71 -23.57 -21.64
C GLY A 274 -1.48 -23.12 -20.39
N LEU A 275 -1.02 -22.09 -19.66
CA LEU A 275 -1.81 -21.55 -18.55
C LEU A 275 -3.03 -20.81 -19.11
N ALA A 276 -4.20 -21.07 -18.52
CA ALA A 276 -5.43 -20.38 -18.88
C ALA A 276 -5.32 -18.89 -18.54
N MET A 277 -5.55 -18.03 -19.54
CA MET A 277 -5.47 -16.58 -19.41
C MET A 277 -6.69 -15.94 -20.04
N GLU A 278 -7.21 -14.91 -19.40
CA GLU A 278 -8.34 -14.11 -19.90
C GLU A 278 -7.89 -12.68 -20.14
N PRO A 279 -8.36 -12.03 -21.23
CA PRO A 279 -8.12 -10.62 -21.46
C PRO A 279 -8.86 -9.79 -20.41
N LYS A 280 -8.15 -8.84 -19.80
CA LYS A 280 -8.72 -7.96 -18.78
C LYS A 280 -8.80 -6.52 -19.30
N PRO A 281 -9.92 -5.83 -19.15
CA PRO A 281 -10.02 -4.43 -19.53
C PRO A 281 -9.05 -3.59 -18.68
N PHE A 282 -8.48 -2.58 -19.31
CA PHE A 282 -7.59 -1.62 -18.67
C PHE A 282 -7.98 -0.19 -19.03
N ALA A 283 -7.52 0.76 -18.20
CA ALA A 283 -7.69 2.17 -18.46
C ALA A 283 -6.51 2.70 -19.28
N MET A 284 -6.81 3.46 -20.33
CA MET A 284 -5.82 4.18 -21.14
C MET A 284 -6.16 5.67 -21.11
N GLY A 285 -5.14 6.51 -21.03
CA GLY A 285 -5.33 7.95 -21.00
C GLY A 285 -4.03 8.72 -21.20
N VAL A 286 -4.11 10.01 -20.90
CA VAL A 286 -2.98 10.93 -20.96
C VAL A 286 -2.65 11.46 -19.57
N ARG A 287 -1.41 11.85 -19.36
CA ARG A 287 -1.02 12.58 -18.15
C ARG A 287 -1.40 14.06 -18.34
N ILE A 288 -2.02 14.61 -17.30
CA ILE A 288 -2.33 16.05 -17.20
C ILE A 288 -1.50 16.60 -16.03
N GLU A 289 -0.81 17.68 -16.26
CA GLU A 289 -0.03 18.38 -15.23
C GLU A 289 -0.69 19.70 -14.88
N HIS A 290 -0.68 20.04 -13.59
CA HIS A 290 -1.22 21.28 -13.04
C HIS A 290 -0.22 21.88 -12.04
N ARG A 291 -0.25 23.21 -11.90
CA ARG A 291 0.41 23.82 -10.76
C ARG A 291 -0.33 23.43 -9.48
N GLN A 292 0.38 22.92 -8.48
CA GLN A 292 -0.21 22.52 -7.21
C GLN A 292 -0.98 23.67 -6.56
N SER A 293 -0.43 24.90 -6.62
CA SER A 293 -1.09 26.10 -6.09
C SER A 293 -2.47 26.36 -6.69
N ALA A 294 -2.67 26.02 -7.98
CA ALA A 294 -3.97 26.17 -8.62
C ALA A 294 -4.99 25.16 -8.08
N ILE A 295 -4.55 23.91 -7.85
CA ILE A 295 -5.40 22.89 -7.26
C ILE A 295 -5.70 23.22 -5.79
N ASP A 296 -4.71 23.68 -5.02
CA ASP A 296 -4.90 24.09 -3.62
C ASP A 296 -5.89 25.24 -3.52
N ALA A 297 -5.77 26.26 -4.38
CA ALA A 297 -6.71 27.36 -4.41
C ALA A 297 -8.14 26.89 -4.77
N ALA A 298 -8.29 25.99 -5.73
CA ALA A 298 -9.59 25.46 -6.13
C ALA A 298 -10.25 24.61 -5.02
N GLN A 299 -9.47 23.80 -4.28
CA GLN A 299 -9.98 22.89 -3.26
C GLN A 299 -10.09 23.54 -1.88
N TYR A 300 -9.08 24.32 -1.48
CA TYR A 300 -8.97 24.87 -0.12
C TYR A 300 -9.35 26.34 -0.02
N ARG A 301 -9.55 27.01 -1.17
CA ARG A 301 -9.99 28.41 -1.24
C ARG A 301 -9.07 29.33 -0.40
N SER A 302 -9.63 30.07 0.56
CA SER A 302 -8.89 30.96 1.46
C SER A 302 -7.90 30.26 2.38
N LEU A 303 -7.99 28.95 2.54
CA LEU A 303 -7.09 28.14 3.35
C LEU A 303 -5.97 27.47 2.53
N ALA A 304 -5.83 27.81 1.23
CA ALA A 304 -4.72 27.36 0.42
C ALA A 304 -3.37 27.81 1.04
N GLY A 305 -2.43 26.87 1.18
CA GLY A 305 -1.14 27.12 1.83
C GLY A 305 -1.15 27.06 3.36
N HIS A 306 -2.29 26.72 3.98
CA HIS A 306 -2.34 26.57 5.44
C HIS A 306 -1.48 25.36 5.88
N PRO A 307 -0.58 25.51 6.88
CA PRO A 307 0.42 24.50 7.25
C PRO A 307 -0.17 23.18 7.79
N ALA A 308 -1.42 23.21 8.27
CA ALA A 308 -2.11 21.98 8.71
C ALA A 308 -2.77 21.19 7.57
N LEU A 309 -2.67 21.67 6.32
CA LEU A 309 -3.26 21.02 5.15
C LEU A 309 -2.16 20.49 4.24
N PRO A 310 -2.24 19.21 3.81
CA PRO A 310 -1.35 18.68 2.79
C PRO A 310 -1.70 19.30 1.43
N PRO A 311 -0.84 19.15 0.40
CA PRO A 311 -1.21 19.45 -0.97
C PRO A 311 -2.54 18.82 -1.35
N SER A 312 -3.43 19.58 -1.98
CA SER A 312 -4.77 19.10 -2.31
C SER A 312 -4.76 18.12 -3.47
N THR A 313 -5.73 17.21 -3.46
CA THR A 313 -5.92 16.20 -4.50
C THR A 313 -7.36 16.20 -4.98
N TYR A 314 -7.62 15.81 -6.22
CA TYR A 314 -8.97 15.56 -6.70
C TYR A 314 -9.13 14.17 -7.31
N LYS A 315 -10.37 13.71 -7.39
CA LYS A 315 -10.78 12.55 -8.17
C LYS A 315 -12.10 12.90 -8.85
N LEU A 316 -12.11 12.86 -10.16
CA LEU A 316 -13.29 13.07 -11.00
C LEU A 316 -13.60 11.77 -11.73
N SER A 317 -14.88 11.49 -11.92
CA SER A 317 -15.34 10.37 -12.74
C SER A 317 -16.60 10.75 -13.49
N CYS A 318 -16.72 10.27 -14.72
CA CYS A 318 -17.88 10.45 -15.57
C CYS A 318 -18.22 9.12 -16.23
N HIS A 319 -19.49 8.76 -16.20
CA HIS A 319 -20.02 7.62 -16.94
C HIS A 319 -20.60 8.11 -18.25
N LEU A 320 -20.11 7.55 -19.35
CA LEU A 320 -20.53 7.93 -20.69
C LEU A 320 -21.74 7.08 -21.13
N PRO A 321 -22.63 7.60 -22.01
CA PRO A 321 -23.81 6.86 -22.48
C PRO A 321 -23.48 5.53 -23.18
N ASN A 322 -22.27 5.38 -23.72
CA ASN A 322 -21.80 4.16 -24.37
C ASN A 322 -21.31 3.07 -23.39
N GLY A 323 -21.55 3.22 -22.09
CA GLY A 323 -21.15 2.28 -21.04
C GLY A 323 -19.67 2.39 -20.60
N ARG A 324 -18.90 3.28 -21.22
CA ARG A 324 -17.51 3.54 -20.79
C ARG A 324 -17.49 4.57 -19.68
N SER A 325 -16.40 4.53 -18.89
CA SER A 325 -16.15 5.52 -17.84
C SER A 325 -14.85 6.26 -18.13
N ALA A 326 -14.89 7.57 -17.99
CA ALA A 326 -13.69 8.40 -17.93
C ALA A 326 -13.44 8.82 -16.49
N PHE A 327 -12.19 8.84 -16.07
CA PHE A 327 -11.81 9.35 -14.75
C PHE A 327 -10.51 10.14 -14.84
N SER A 328 -10.40 11.14 -14.00
CA SER A 328 -9.18 11.91 -13.81
C SER A 328 -8.91 12.00 -12.32
N SER A 329 -7.67 11.74 -11.94
CA SER A 329 -7.23 11.96 -10.57
C SER A 329 -5.89 12.68 -10.58
N VAL A 330 -5.78 13.71 -9.76
CA VAL A 330 -4.49 14.34 -9.47
C VAL A 330 -4.03 13.89 -8.10
N SER A 331 -2.82 13.45 -8.10
CA SER A 331 -1.97 13.36 -6.94
C SER A 331 -0.84 14.32 -7.12
N TYR A 332 -0.40 14.91 -6.02
CA TYR A 332 0.78 15.76 -6.07
C TYR A 332 2.02 14.92 -6.39
N THR A 333 2.70 15.30 -7.44
CA THR A 333 4.11 14.98 -7.67
C THR A 333 4.85 16.30 -7.45
N HIS A 334 5.81 16.34 -6.54
CA HIS A 334 6.73 17.47 -6.49
C HIS A 334 7.61 17.42 -7.73
N LEU A 335 7.22 18.16 -8.76
CA LEU A 335 8.17 18.63 -9.73
C LEU A 335 8.87 19.82 -9.07
N THR A 336 10.02 19.58 -8.47
CA THR A 336 11.01 20.61 -8.22
C THR A 336 11.55 21.01 -9.60
N LEU A 337 11.07 22.15 -10.11
CA LEU A 337 11.72 22.85 -11.21
C LEU A 337 12.98 23.48 -10.70
#